data_681207e495d9859c583ee9412422f5be
#
_entry.id   681207e495d9859c583ee9412422f5be
#
_cell.length_a   1.000
_cell.length_b   1.000
_cell.length_c   1.000
_cell.angle_alpha   90.00
_cell.angle_beta   90.00
_cell.angle_gamma   90.00
#
_symmetry.space_group_name_H-M   'P 1'
#
loop_
_entity.id
_entity.type
_entity.pdbx_description
1 polymer ?
#
loop_
_entity_poly.entity_id
_entity_poly.type
_entity_poly.pdbx_seq_one_letter_code
_entity_poly.pdbx_strand_id
1 'polypeptide(L)'
;MDWKEYLQKEKHCSCGKSHICDIEEIIIEEGAIRHLPQVLGKHTYKNLCVVSDIHTEQAAGLTVYEELEQAGYSFEKVVYQEEELVPDEEALIYLFTRVPNDCDLIIAVGSGTINDLCRYVSYKMKIDYYIVGTAPSMDGYASNVSPLIIRHLKTTYEARPARVIIGDLDIISKAPLHMIAAGAG
;
A
#
# COMPACT_ATOMS: atom_id res chain seq x y z
N MET A 1 -19.39 14.56 0.71
CA MET A 1 -18.12 15.32 0.93
C MET A 1 -17.18 14.85 -0.16
N ASP A 2 -16.73 15.74 -1.03
CA ASP A 2 -15.75 15.37 -2.06
C ASP A 2 -14.35 15.31 -1.42
N TRP A 3 -13.88 14.09 -1.13
CA TRP A 3 -12.56 13.89 -0.51
C TRP A 3 -11.41 14.35 -1.41
N LYS A 4 -11.62 14.46 -2.74
CA LYS A 4 -10.63 14.98 -3.70
C LYS A 4 -10.24 16.44 -3.40
N GLU A 5 -11.13 17.20 -2.74
CA GLU A 5 -10.82 18.57 -2.32
C GLU A 5 -9.78 18.65 -1.19
N TYR A 6 -9.47 17.52 -0.54
CA TYR A 6 -8.56 17.46 0.60
C TYR A 6 -7.17 16.94 0.23
N LEU A 7 -7.04 16.27 -0.92
CA LEU A 7 -5.75 15.75 -1.36
C LEU A 7 -4.80 16.87 -1.74
N GLN A 8 -3.55 16.77 -1.28
CA GLN A 8 -2.44 17.71 -1.58
C GLN A 8 -2.69 19.18 -1.24
N LYS A 9 -3.75 19.49 -0.50
CA LYS A 9 -4.04 20.86 -0.06
C LYS A 9 -3.60 21.09 1.37
N GLU A 10 -2.84 22.14 1.56
CA GLU A 10 -2.49 22.61 2.89
C GLU A 10 -3.72 23.18 3.61
N LYS A 11 -3.96 22.73 4.83
CA LYS A 11 -5.02 23.24 5.69
C LYS A 11 -4.43 23.82 6.97
N HIS A 12 -4.68 25.08 7.21
CA HIS A 12 -4.42 25.71 8.49
C HIS A 12 -5.45 25.24 9.52
N CYS A 13 -4.97 24.62 10.59
CA CYS A 13 -5.80 24.06 11.64
C CYS A 13 -5.85 24.97 12.86
N SER A 14 -6.96 24.93 13.61
CA SER A 14 -7.07 25.60 14.91
C SER A 14 -6.06 25.11 15.96
N CYS A 15 -5.38 23.98 15.71
CA CYS A 15 -4.25 23.51 16.53
C CYS A 15 -2.96 24.33 16.34
N GLY A 16 -2.95 25.33 15.46
CA GLY A 16 -1.78 26.16 15.15
C GLY A 16 -0.78 25.55 14.17
N LYS A 17 -1.10 24.40 13.58
CA LYS A 17 -0.25 23.72 12.59
C LYS A 17 -0.93 23.67 11.23
N SER A 18 -0.11 23.61 10.18
CA SER A 18 -0.54 23.24 8.85
C SER A 18 -0.56 21.73 8.70
N HIS A 19 -1.62 21.21 8.08
CA HIS A 19 -1.77 19.81 7.74
C HIS A 19 -1.87 19.67 6.22
N ILE A 20 -1.10 18.74 5.67
CA ILE A 20 -1.15 18.35 4.26
C ILE A 20 -1.49 16.86 4.18
N CYS A 21 -2.35 16.50 3.24
CA CYS A 21 -2.59 15.11 2.88
C CYS A 21 -1.73 14.79 1.65
N ASP A 22 -0.61 14.08 1.85
CA ASP A 22 0.36 13.77 0.79
C ASP A 22 -0.13 12.69 -0.21
N ILE A 23 -1.37 12.23 -0.08
CA ILE A 23 -2.00 11.30 -1.03
C ILE A 23 -2.30 12.07 -2.32
N GLU A 24 -1.83 11.56 -3.43
CA GLU A 24 -2.04 12.16 -4.74
C GLU A 24 -3.36 11.73 -5.37
N GLU A 25 -3.67 10.43 -5.28
CA GLU A 25 -4.87 9.87 -5.88
C GLU A 25 -5.44 8.72 -5.06
N ILE A 26 -6.76 8.65 -5.01
CA ILE A 26 -7.52 7.53 -4.45
C ILE A 26 -8.52 7.08 -5.51
N ILE A 27 -8.46 5.83 -5.94
CA ILE A 27 -9.32 5.22 -6.93
C ILE A 27 -10.06 4.07 -6.27
N ILE A 28 -11.38 4.20 -6.13
CA ILE A 28 -12.24 3.16 -5.53
C ILE A 28 -13.41 2.93 -6.48
N GLU A 29 -13.31 1.87 -7.28
CA GLU A 29 -14.34 1.47 -8.25
C GLU A 29 -14.12 0.02 -8.71
N GLU A 30 -15.04 -0.53 -9.48
CA GLU A 30 -14.88 -1.83 -10.12
C GLU A 30 -13.79 -1.75 -11.19
N GLY A 31 -12.84 -2.72 -11.19
CA GLY A 31 -11.70 -2.73 -12.11
C GLY A 31 -10.66 -1.64 -11.85
N ALA A 32 -10.60 -1.09 -10.64
CA ALA A 32 -9.70 0.02 -10.29
C ALA A 32 -8.21 -0.28 -10.56
N ILE A 33 -7.78 -1.55 -10.50
CA ILE A 33 -6.39 -1.94 -10.79
C ILE A 33 -5.98 -1.56 -12.21
N ARG A 34 -6.90 -1.53 -13.17
CA ARG A 34 -6.63 -1.16 -14.58
C ARG A 34 -6.13 0.27 -14.74
N HIS A 35 -6.35 1.13 -13.74
CA HIS A 35 -5.82 2.49 -13.75
C HIS A 35 -4.35 2.58 -13.33
N LEU A 36 -3.77 1.50 -12.78
CA LEU A 36 -2.39 1.49 -12.29
C LEU A 36 -1.37 1.97 -13.35
N PRO A 37 -1.40 1.50 -14.61
CA PRO A 37 -0.49 2.00 -15.64
C PRO A 37 -0.67 3.50 -15.94
N GLN A 38 -1.90 4.00 -15.94
CA GLN A 38 -2.19 5.41 -16.16
C GLN A 38 -1.63 6.29 -15.04
N VAL A 39 -1.76 5.83 -13.79
CA VAL A 39 -1.24 6.55 -12.63
C VAL A 39 0.29 6.56 -12.64
N LEU A 40 0.91 5.41 -12.94
CA LEU A 40 2.37 5.31 -13.09
C LEU A 40 2.90 6.22 -14.19
N GLY A 41 2.19 6.34 -15.29
CA GLY A 41 2.56 7.20 -16.43
C GLY A 41 2.59 8.70 -16.11
N LYS A 42 2.08 9.14 -14.96
CA LYS A 42 2.21 10.52 -14.46
C LYS A 42 3.59 10.82 -13.88
N HIS A 43 4.39 9.78 -13.65
CA HIS A 43 5.70 9.82 -13.01
C HIS A 43 6.77 9.14 -13.85
N THR A 44 8.01 9.22 -13.42
CA THR A 44 9.18 8.68 -14.12
C THR A 44 9.78 7.46 -13.42
N TYR A 45 8.94 6.66 -12.74
CA TYR A 45 9.41 5.44 -12.08
C TYR A 45 9.94 4.43 -13.10
N LYS A 46 11.05 3.77 -12.76
CA LYS A 46 11.73 2.81 -13.62
C LYS A 46 11.93 1.46 -12.97
N ASN A 47 12.17 1.45 -11.67
CA ASN A 47 12.54 0.25 -10.92
C ASN A 47 11.46 -0.03 -9.87
N LEU A 48 10.46 -0.81 -10.27
CA LEU A 48 9.30 -1.13 -9.44
C LEU A 48 9.55 -2.38 -8.62
N CYS A 49 9.03 -2.41 -7.40
CA CYS A 49 8.97 -3.61 -6.57
C CYS A 49 7.52 -3.87 -6.14
N VAL A 50 6.95 -5.01 -6.52
CA VAL A 50 5.60 -5.41 -6.11
C VAL A 50 5.71 -6.35 -4.92
N VAL A 51 5.01 -6.01 -3.84
CA VAL A 51 5.08 -6.73 -2.56
C VAL A 51 3.70 -7.27 -2.20
N SER A 52 3.62 -8.56 -1.92
CA SER A 52 2.40 -9.27 -1.51
C SER A 52 2.73 -10.41 -0.54
N ASP A 53 1.73 -11.06 -0.02
CA ASP A 53 1.81 -12.41 0.56
C ASP A 53 1.15 -13.42 -0.39
N ILE A 54 1.24 -14.72 -0.09
CA ILE A 54 0.67 -15.80 -0.91
C ILE A 54 -0.84 -15.64 -1.16
N HIS A 55 -1.59 -15.09 -0.21
CA HIS A 55 -3.04 -14.90 -0.34
C HIS A 55 -3.36 -13.66 -1.18
N THR A 56 -2.67 -12.56 -0.94
CA THR A 56 -2.90 -11.30 -1.64
C THR A 56 -2.32 -11.30 -3.05
N GLU A 57 -1.28 -12.10 -3.30
CA GLU A 57 -0.81 -12.38 -4.65
C GLU A 57 -1.91 -13.03 -5.50
N GLN A 58 -2.59 -14.05 -4.97
CA GLN A 58 -3.70 -14.72 -5.66
C GLN A 58 -4.93 -13.81 -5.80
N ALA A 59 -5.22 -12.99 -4.79
CA ALA A 59 -6.40 -12.13 -4.80
C ALA A 59 -6.29 -10.97 -5.81
N ALA A 60 -5.12 -10.35 -5.93
CA ALA A 60 -4.91 -9.15 -6.73
C ALA A 60 -3.52 -9.08 -7.40
N GLY A 61 -2.49 -9.71 -6.82
CA GLY A 61 -1.11 -9.59 -7.29
C GLY A 61 -0.93 -10.03 -8.73
N LEU A 62 -1.54 -11.15 -9.13
CA LEU A 62 -1.46 -11.64 -10.51
C LEU A 62 -2.04 -10.63 -11.51
N THR A 63 -3.17 -9.99 -11.18
CA THR A 63 -3.77 -8.93 -12.01
C THR A 63 -2.86 -7.69 -12.07
N VAL A 64 -2.24 -7.31 -10.95
CA VAL A 64 -1.27 -6.21 -10.93
C VAL A 64 -0.08 -6.52 -11.84
N TYR A 65 0.44 -7.74 -11.83
CA TYR A 65 1.53 -8.15 -12.71
C TYR A 65 1.14 -8.04 -14.18
N GLU A 66 -0.04 -8.55 -14.55
CA GLU A 66 -0.56 -8.49 -15.91
C GLU A 66 -0.69 -7.05 -16.43
N GLU A 67 -1.25 -6.14 -15.62
CA GLU A 67 -1.40 -4.73 -15.98
C GLU A 67 -0.03 -4.03 -16.16
N LEU A 68 0.94 -4.33 -15.31
CA LEU A 68 2.30 -3.78 -15.42
C LEU A 68 3.02 -4.32 -16.66
N GLU A 69 2.97 -5.63 -16.91
CA GLU A 69 3.61 -6.27 -18.07
C GLU A 69 3.02 -5.75 -19.39
N GLN A 70 1.69 -5.67 -19.50
CA GLN A 70 0.99 -5.13 -20.67
C GLN A 70 1.36 -3.66 -20.95
N ALA A 71 1.62 -2.89 -19.91
CA ALA A 71 2.05 -1.50 -20.02
C ALA A 71 3.56 -1.34 -20.25
N GLY A 72 4.33 -2.44 -20.29
CA GLY A 72 5.76 -2.44 -20.56
C GLY A 72 6.64 -2.07 -19.36
N TYR A 73 6.11 -2.15 -18.13
CA TYR A 73 6.90 -1.95 -16.92
C TYR A 73 7.64 -3.23 -16.52
N SER A 74 8.91 -3.07 -16.13
CA SER A 74 9.68 -4.12 -15.45
C SER A 74 9.56 -3.95 -13.95
N PHE A 75 9.47 -5.05 -13.21
CA PHE A 75 9.34 -5.02 -11.75
C PHE A 75 9.93 -6.28 -11.11
N GLU A 76 10.39 -6.11 -9.88
CA GLU A 76 10.77 -7.23 -9.00
C GLU A 76 9.58 -7.64 -8.14
N LYS A 77 9.52 -8.92 -7.76
CA LYS A 77 8.46 -9.48 -6.92
C LYS A 77 9.02 -9.86 -5.56
N VAL A 78 8.36 -9.43 -4.50
CA VAL A 78 8.61 -9.89 -3.13
C VAL A 78 7.31 -10.48 -2.59
N VAL A 79 7.27 -11.80 -2.44
CA VAL A 79 6.09 -12.52 -1.98
C VAL A 79 6.44 -13.23 -0.67
N TYR A 80 5.76 -12.84 0.39
CA TYR A 80 5.86 -13.52 1.68
C TYR A 80 5.19 -14.89 1.60
N GLN A 81 5.86 -15.92 2.13
CA GLN A 81 5.43 -17.31 2.02
C GLN A 81 4.72 -17.84 3.28
N GLU A 82 4.65 -17.03 4.31
CA GLU A 82 4.01 -17.35 5.58
C GLU A 82 2.48 -17.39 5.42
N GLU A 83 1.82 -18.43 5.95
CA GLU A 83 0.36 -18.54 6.00
C GLU A 83 -0.29 -17.41 6.81
N GLU A 84 0.38 -16.97 7.86
CA GLU A 84 -0.02 -15.84 8.70
C GLU A 84 1.14 -14.87 8.85
N LEU A 85 1.14 -13.85 8.01
CA LEU A 85 2.17 -12.81 8.03
C LEU A 85 1.92 -11.81 9.16
N VAL A 86 2.94 -11.61 9.99
CA VAL A 86 2.93 -10.64 11.10
C VAL A 86 3.88 -9.49 10.77
N PRO A 87 3.52 -8.22 11.04
CA PRO A 87 4.38 -7.07 10.74
C PRO A 87 5.45 -6.88 11.85
N ASP A 88 6.37 -7.84 11.96
CA ASP A 88 7.45 -7.88 12.95
C ASP A 88 8.83 -7.58 12.35
N GLU A 89 9.87 -7.75 13.17
CA GLU A 89 11.26 -7.50 12.75
C GLU A 89 11.70 -8.44 11.62
N GLU A 90 11.27 -9.70 11.65
CA GLU A 90 11.66 -10.69 10.66
C GLU A 90 11.07 -10.32 9.29
N ALA A 91 9.77 -9.99 9.26
CA ALA A 91 9.10 -9.52 8.05
C ALA A 91 9.71 -8.22 7.52
N LEU A 92 10.08 -7.27 8.41
CA LEU A 92 10.75 -6.04 8.00
C LEU A 92 12.11 -6.29 7.38
N ILE A 93 12.95 -7.13 7.99
CA ILE A 93 14.28 -7.46 7.47
C ILE A 93 14.14 -8.21 6.15
N TYR A 94 13.18 -9.13 6.05
CA TYR A 94 12.88 -9.85 4.82
C TYR A 94 12.60 -8.87 3.67
N LEU A 95 11.69 -7.92 3.86
CA LEU A 95 11.36 -6.92 2.85
C LEU A 95 12.54 -6.01 2.52
N PHE A 96 13.16 -5.44 3.57
CA PHE A 96 14.25 -4.49 3.41
C PHE A 96 15.45 -5.05 2.63
N THR A 97 15.73 -6.36 2.78
CA THR A 97 16.84 -7.03 2.09
C THR A 97 16.50 -7.46 0.67
N ARG A 98 15.24 -7.46 0.28
CA ARG A 98 14.76 -7.89 -1.05
C ARG A 98 14.35 -6.75 -1.96
N VAL A 99 13.94 -5.61 -1.40
CA VAL A 99 13.70 -4.42 -2.22
C VAL A 99 15.01 -4.01 -2.88
N PRO A 100 15.07 -3.89 -4.21
CA PRO A 100 16.28 -3.46 -4.92
C PRO A 100 16.79 -2.11 -4.42
N ASN A 101 18.11 -1.95 -4.38
CA ASN A 101 18.74 -0.69 -3.90
C ASN A 101 18.40 0.52 -4.79
N ASP A 102 18.10 0.28 -6.06
CA ASP A 102 17.71 1.28 -7.06
C ASP A 102 16.18 1.35 -7.24
N CYS A 103 15.40 0.66 -6.40
CA CYS A 103 13.94 0.75 -6.40
C CYS A 103 13.50 2.19 -6.15
N ASP A 104 12.58 2.67 -6.96
CA ASP A 104 12.03 4.02 -6.86
C ASP A 104 10.54 4.03 -6.49
N LEU A 105 9.87 2.87 -6.58
CA LEU A 105 8.48 2.70 -6.15
C LEU A 105 8.20 1.29 -5.64
N ILE A 106 7.58 1.20 -4.46
CA ILE A 106 6.98 -0.03 -3.96
C ILE A 106 5.47 -0.03 -4.29
N ILE A 107 4.98 -1.11 -4.90
CA ILE A 107 3.54 -1.37 -5.06
C ILE A 107 3.15 -2.45 -4.06
N ALA A 108 2.53 -2.05 -2.97
CA ALA A 108 2.01 -2.94 -1.96
C ALA A 108 0.67 -3.53 -2.45
N VAL A 109 0.53 -4.85 -2.42
CA VAL A 109 -0.72 -5.55 -2.76
C VAL A 109 -1.16 -6.33 -1.53
N GLY A 110 -2.17 -5.81 -0.83
CA GLY A 110 -2.59 -6.44 0.42
C GLY A 110 -3.52 -5.59 1.27
N SER A 111 -3.65 -6.00 2.52
CA SER A 111 -4.41 -5.26 3.53
C SER A 111 -3.46 -4.72 4.63
N GLY A 112 -3.86 -4.73 5.89
CA GLY A 112 -3.14 -4.09 6.99
C GLY A 112 -1.66 -4.40 7.06
N THR A 113 -1.29 -5.68 7.16
CA THR A 113 0.10 -6.12 7.38
C THR A 113 1.04 -5.72 6.24
N ILE A 114 0.68 -6.05 5.00
CA ILE A 114 1.47 -5.67 3.82
C ILE A 114 1.59 -4.15 3.71
N ASN A 115 0.48 -3.45 3.94
CA ASN A 115 0.46 -1.99 3.89
C ASN A 115 1.40 -1.37 4.93
N ASP A 116 1.38 -1.85 6.18
CA ASP A 116 2.21 -1.32 7.26
C ASP A 116 3.70 -1.59 7.04
N LEU A 117 4.05 -2.79 6.57
CA LEU A 117 5.43 -3.15 6.20
C LEU A 117 5.95 -2.26 5.06
N CYS A 118 5.20 -2.17 3.96
CA CYS A 118 5.60 -1.37 2.79
C CYS A 118 5.66 0.12 3.10
N ARG A 119 4.69 0.64 3.86
CA ARG A 119 4.68 2.02 4.32
C ARG A 119 5.93 2.36 5.11
N TYR A 120 6.31 1.52 6.07
CA TYR A 120 7.47 1.77 6.90
C TYR A 120 8.79 1.66 6.12
N VAL A 121 8.94 0.60 5.30
CA VAL A 121 10.14 0.38 4.50
C VAL A 121 10.31 1.50 3.47
N SER A 122 9.27 1.88 2.73
CA SER A 122 9.34 2.97 1.75
C SER A 122 9.73 4.30 2.41
N TYR A 123 9.16 4.59 3.59
CA TYR A 123 9.53 5.78 4.37
C TYR A 123 11.01 5.78 4.77
N LYS A 124 11.55 4.65 5.24
CA LYS A 124 12.97 4.52 5.61
C LYS A 124 13.91 4.59 4.41
N MET A 125 13.50 4.05 3.27
CA MET A 125 14.25 4.11 2.02
C MET A 125 14.10 5.45 1.28
N LYS A 126 13.13 6.30 1.70
CA LYS A 126 12.79 7.58 1.06
C LYS A 126 12.32 7.43 -0.38
N ILE A 127 11.59 6.37 -0.66
CA ILE A 127 10.95 6.10 -1.95
C ILE A 127 9.43 6.18 -1.80
N ASP A 128 8.72 6.33 -2.89
CA ASP A 128 7.27 6.34 -2.89
C ASP A 128 6.71 4.92 -2.71
N TYR A 129 5.46 4.80 -2.25
CA TYR A 129 4.72 3.55 -2.36
C TYR A 129 3.27 3.80 -2.74
N TYR A 130 2.69 2.85 -3.47
CA TYR A 130 1.29 2.74 -3.79
C TYR A 130 0.70 1.55 -3.04
N ILE A 131 -0.58 1.59 -2.76
CA ILE A 131 -1.31 0.46 -2.16
C ILE A 131 -2.47 0.04 -3.03
N VAL A 132 -2.49 -1.24 -3.40
CA VAL A 132 -3.65 -1.95 -3.95
C VAL A 132 -4.28 -2.73 -2.81
N GLY A 133 -5.38 -2.21 -2.28
CA GLY A 133 -6.08 -2.82 -1.14
C GLY A 133 -6.84 -4.08 -1.55
N THR A 134 -6.67 -5.16 -0.80
CA THR A 134 -7.33 -6.45 -1.08
C THR A 134 -8.50 -6.76 -0.14
N ALA A 135 -8.62 -6.04 0.97
CA ALA A 135 -9.73 -6.20 1.92
C ALA A 135 -10.04 -4.89 2.65
N PRO A 136 -11.30 -4.63 3.00
CA PRO A 136 -11.69 -3.44 3.76
C PRO A 136 -11.56 -3.68 5.27
N SER A 137 -10.49 -4.36 5.72
CA SER A 137 -10.36 -4.88 7.08
C SER A 137 -9.88 -3.85 8.11
N MET A 138 -9.55 -2.64 7.67
CA MET A 138 -9.01 -1.58 8.52
C MET A 138 -9.20 -0.21 7.88
N ASP A 139 -9.11 0.84 8.67
CA ASP A 139 -9.19 2.26 8.24
C ASP A 139 -7.82 2.90 7.94
N GLY A 140 -6.73 2.14 8.09
CA GLY A 140 -5.36 2.62 8.06
C GLY A 140 -4.74 2.86 6.69
N TYR A 141 -5.44 2.74 5.57
CA TYR A 141 -4.86 2.91 4.23
C TYR A 141 -4.25 4.31 4.01
N ALA A 142 -4.87 5.34 4.56
CA ALA A 142 -4.42 6.73 4.45
C ALA A 142 -3.56 7.18 5.66
N SER A 143 -3.12 6.25 6.51
CA SER A 143 -2.37 6.57 7.74
C SER A 143 -0.94 7.04 7.42
N ASN A 144 -0.42 7.94 8.26
CA ASN A 144 0.98 8.36 8.27
C ASN A 144 1.82 7.65 9.33
N VAL A 145 1.30 6.57 9.90
CA VAL A 145 1.99 5.74 10.90
C VAL A 145 1.86 4.27 10.57
N SER A 146 2.84 3.46 10.98
CA SER A 146 2.83 2.00 10.84
C SER A 146 2.90 1.34 12.21
N PRO A 147 1.86 0.61 12.62
CA PRO A 147 1.91 -0.25 13.79
C PRO A 147 2.69 -1.53 13.47
N LEU A 148 3.82 -1.72 14.14
CA LEU A 148 4.71 -2.87 13.98
C LEU A 148 4.89 -3.58 15.31
N ILE A 149 5.23 -4.87 15.28
CA ILE A 149 5.54 -5.66 16.47
C ILE A 149 7.05 -5.75 16.58
N ILE A 150 7.64 -4.97 17.50
CA ILE A 150 9.08 -4.94 17.74
C ILE A 150 9.36 -5.44 19.16
N ARG A 151 10.19 -6.48 19.30
CA ARG A 151 10.48 -7.16 20.55
C ARG A 151 9.19 -7.58 21.29
N HIS A 152 8.26 -8.19 20.54
CA HIS A 152 6.95 -8.63 21.03
C HIS A 152 6.02 -7.51 21.53
N LEU A 153 6.36 -6.25 21.28
CA LEU A 153 5.52 -5.10 21.64
C LEU A 153 4.98 -4.43 20.38
N LYS A 154 3.65 -4.25 20.34
CA LYS A 154 3.02 -3.46 19.26
C LYS A 154 3.36 -1.98 19.47
N THR A 155 4.13 -1.42 18.57
CA THR A 155 4.63 -0.05 18.62
C THR A 155 4.26 0.66 17.33
N THR A 156 3.78 1.89 17.45
CA THR A 156 3.43 2.72 16.28
C THR A 156 4.61 3.60 15.89
N TYR A 157 5.04 3.48 14.66
CA TYR A 157 6.16 4.24 14.10
C TYR A 157 5.67 5.29 13.10
N GLU A 158 6.34 6.42 13.08
CA GLU A 158 6.12 7.44 12.07
C GLU A 158 6.50 6.92 10.68
N ALA A 159 5.66 7.24 9.72
CA ALA A 159 5.81 6.88 8.31
C ALA A 159 5.16 7.96 7.42
N ARG A 160 4.94 7.65 6.13
CA ARG A 160 4.16 8.50 5.21
C ARG A 160 2.98 7.71 4.63
N PRO A 161 1.86 8.36 4.29
CA PRO A 161 0.76 7.70 3.60
C PRO A 161 1.20 7.19 2.22
N ALA A 162 0.45 6.25 1.68
CA ALA A 162 0.59 5.84 0.28
C ALA A 162 0.37 7.04 -0.63
N ARG A 163 1.20 7.20 -1.66
CA ARG A 163 1.01 8.25 -2.65
C ARG A 163 -0.25 8.03 -3.48
N VAL A 164 -0.56 6.76 -3.76
CA VAL A 164 -1.78 6.34 -4.45
C VAL A 164 -2.42 5.18 -3.70
N ILE A 165 -3.74 5.23 -3.57
CA ILE A 165 -4.56 4.17 -2.99
C ILE A 165 -5.51 3.65 -4.06
N ILE A 166 -5.44 2.36 -4.36
CA ILE A 166 -6.32 1.66 -5.30
C ILE A 166 -7.16 0.65 -4.52
N GLY A 167 -8.47 0.82 -4.57
CA GLY A 167 -9.45 -0.08 -3.98
C GLY A 167 -10.35 -0.66 -5.06
N ASP A 168 -9.98 -1.83 -5.60
CA ASP A 168 -10.79 -2.52 -6.62
C ASP A 168 -11.96 -3.24 -5.96
N LEU A 169 -13.19 -2.80 -6.27
CA LEU A 169 -14.39 -3.34 -5.66
C LEU A 169 -14.64 -4.81 -6.06
N ASP A 170 -14.19 -5.24 -7.24
CA ASP A 170 -14.28 -6.64 -7.67
C ASP A 170 -13.41 -7.57 -6.80
N ILE A 171 -12.37 -7.04 -6.16
CA ILE A 171 -11.46 -7.77 -5.29
C ILE A 171 -11.89 -7.62 -3.83
N ILE A 172 -12.07 -6.38 -3.37
CA ILE A 172 -12.41 -6.08 -1.97
C ILE A 172 -13.72 -6.77 -1.55
N SER A 173 -14.71 -6.87 -2.45
CA SER A 173 -15.99 -7.55 -2.18
C SER A 173 -15.85 -9.07 -2.00
N LYS A 174 -14.76 -9.68 -2.48
CA LYS A 174 -14.45 -11.11 -2.33
C LYS A 174 -13.56 -11.43 -1.14
N ALA A 175 -13.16 -10.44 -0.38
CA ALA A 175 -12.35 -10.64 0.81
C ALA A 175 -13.06 -11.58 1.82
N PRO A 176 -12.33 -12.30 2.67
CA PRO A 176 -12.92 -13.13 3.70
C PRO A 176 -13.92 -12.36 4.56
N LEU A 177 -15.07 -12.97 4.85
CA LEU A 177 -16.18 -12.29 5.52
C LEU A 177 -15.78 -11.65 6.86
N HIS A 178 -14.88 -12.30 7.62
CA HIS A 178 -14.36 -11.73 8.88
C HIS A 178 -13.56 -10.44 8.67
N MET A 179 -12.86 -10.30 7.53
CA MET A 179 -12.13 -9.08 7.19
C MET A 179 -13.09 -7.95 6.78
N ILE A 180 -14.16 -8.29 6.04
CA ILE A 180 -15.21 -7.32 5.69
C ILE A 180 -15.92 -6.84 6.96
N ALA A 181 -16.27 -7.77 7.86
CA ALA A 181 -16.91 -7.45 9.13
C ALA A 181 -16.02 -6.56 10.01
N ALA A 182 -14.72 -6.84 10.07
CA ALA A 182 -13.77 -6.02 10.84
C ALA A 182 -13.69 -4.57 10.34
N GLY A 183 -13.87 -4.33 9.04
CA GLY A 183 -13.88 -2.99 8.47
C GLY A 183 -15.21 -2.25 8.61
N ALA A 184 -16.28 -2.97 8.85
CA ALA A 184 -17.62 -2.38 9.05
C ALA A 184 -17.89 -1.93 10.51
N GLY A 185 -17.09 -2.36 11.49
CA GLY A 185 -17.17 -2.02 12.92
C GLY A 185 -18.02 -3.01 13.71
#